data_d0669be0f8423b65d353c8881860666b
#
_entry.id   d0669be0f8423b65d353c8881860666b
#
_cell.length_a   1.000
_cell.length_b   1.000
_cell.length_c   1.000
_cell.angle_alpha   90.00
_cell.angle_beta   90.00
_cell.angle_gamma   90.00
#
_symmetry.space_group_name_H-M   'P 1'
#
loop_
_entity.id
_entity.type
_entity.pdbx_description
1 polymer ?
#
loop_
_entity_poly.entity_id
_entity_poly.type
_entity_poly.pdbx_seq_one_letter_code
_entity_poly.pdbx_strand_id
1 'polypeptide(L)'
;YVFINHSAQDITVPVAFPMPAISQRYMGDRTEGIANFKISVDGKPVKSESRWRVIHDLGGKGEEDITAKLLQTGWTIPQLRHVLNREGKASIEEGYKEGKQQLPSEWFDDGYLNIAVQQYFIWQQRFPAGKEIVIHHSYTPSKSTGVPDSLDSLLGDELGDQCLTAATRKALKQLDAGIKYKNEDGSANIG
;
A
#
# COMPACT_ATOMS: atom_id res chain seq x y z
N TYR A 1 6.63 -3.22 18.38
CA TYR A 1 7.02 -1.88 18.80
C TYR A 1 6.95 -1.77 20.31
N VAL A 2 7.94 -1.12 20.89
CA VAL A 2 8.02 -0.83 22.33
C VAL A 2 7.91 0.68 22.50
N PHE A 3 6.98 1.13 23.32
CA PHE A 3 6.76 2.54 23.62
C PHE A 3 6.91 2.77 25.13
N ILE A 4 7.58 3.85 25.47
CA ILE A 4 7.77 4.28 26.87
C ILE A 4 7.20 5.69 27.01
N ASN A 5 6.28 5.88 27.95
CA ASN A 5 5.80 7.22 28.31
C ASN A 5 6.69 7.81 29.39
N HIS A 6 7.56 8.75 29.03
CA HIS A 6 8.47 9.43 29.95
C HIS A 6 7.81 10.58 30.74
N SER A 7 6.52 10.87 30.51
CA SER A 7 5.82 11.91 31.26
C SER A 7 5.38 11.43 32.66
N ALA A 8 5.10 12.35 33.55
CA ALA A 8 4.59 12.06 34.88
C ALA A 8 3.09 11.71 34.88
N GLN A 9 2.42 11.75 33.73
CA GLN A 9 0.98 11.53 33.61
C GLN A 9 0.68 10.48 32.53
N ASP A 10 -0.43 9.78 32.69
CA ASP A 10 -0.95 8.90 31.65
C ASP A 10 -1.35 9.70 30.42
N ILE A 11 -1.02 9.20 29.24
CA ILE A 11 -1.40 9.81 27.96
C ILE A 11 -2.35 8.84 27.25
N THR A 12 -3.48 9.35 26.76
CA THR A 12 -4.37 8.59 25.87
C THR A 12 -4.50 9.34 24.56
N VAL A 13 -4.12 8.70 23.46
CA VAL A 13 -4.11 9.30 22.14
C VAL A 13 -4.62 8.31 21.08
N PRO A 14 -5.18 8.80 19.98
CA PRO A 14 -5.39 7.96 18.80
C PRO A 14 -4.04 7.55 18.22
N VAL A 15 -3.90 6.27 17.92
CA VAL A 15 -2.77 5.70 17.19
C VAL A 15 -3.27 5.23 15.84
N ALA A 16 -2.55 5.54 14.78
CA ALA A 16 -2.87 5.11 13.43
C ALA A 16 -1.75 4.28 12.83
N PHE A 17 -2.11 3.19 12.15
CA PHE A 17 -1.20 2.39 11.34
C PHE A 17 -1.57 2.57 9.86
N PRO A 18 -0.76 3.32 9.09
CA PRO A 18 -1.04 3.55 7.68
C PRO A 18 -0.66 2.33 6.83
N MET A 19 -1.48 2.03 5.86
CA MET A 19 -1.21 1.07 4.79
C MET A 19 -0.47 1.74 3.63
N PRO A 20 0.19 0.98 2.76
CA PRO A 20 0.67 1.52 1.50
C PRO A 20 -0.45 2.22 0.74
N ALA A 21 -0.16 3.37 0.15
CA ALA A 21 -1.11 4.11 -0.66
C ALA A 21 -1.27 3.46 -2.04
N ILE A 22 -2.50 3.47 -2.56
CA ILE A 22 -2.82 2.99 -3.91
C ILE A 22 -2.88 4.21 -4.83
N SER A 23 -2.03 4.28 -5.84
CA SER A 23 -1.99 5.36 -6.83
C SER A 23 -1.89 4.81 -8.24
N GLN A 24 -2.27 5.63 -9.24
CA GLN A 24 -2.18 5.27 -10.64
C GLN A 24 -0.73 5.39 -11.17
N ARG A 25 0.09 6.22 -10.56
CA ARG A 25 1.46 6.53 -11.01
C ARG A 25 2.41 5.33 -10.92
N TYR A 26 2.09 4.38 -10.05
CA TYR A 26 2.86 3.16 -9.88
C TYR A 26 2.10 1.97 -10.44
N MET A 27 1.97 1.89 -11.77
CA MET A 27 1.26 0.81 -12.46
C MET A 27 1.83 -0.60 -12.18
N GLY A 28 3.02 -0.70 -11.58
CA GLY A 28 3.60 -1.96 -11.10
C GLY A 28 3.15 -2.39 -9.70
N ASP A 29 2.71 -1.45 -8.87
CA ASP A 29 2.35 -1.70 -7.48
C ASP A 29 0.83 -1.67 -7.28
N ARG A 30 0.10 -2.57 -7.95
CA ARG A 30 -1.30 -2.85 -7.58
C ARG A 30 -1.31 -3.57 -6.23
N THR A 31 -1.10 -2.81 -5.17
CA THR A 31 -1.23 -3.34 -3.81
C THR A 31 -2.70 -3.51 -3.49
N GLU A 32 -3.19 -4.72 -3.63
CA GLU A 32 -4.38 -5.12 -2.88
C GLU A 32 -4.04 -4.87 -1.40
N GLY A 33 -4.88 -4.13 -0.70
CA GLY A 33 -4.59 -3.73 0.69
C GLY A 33 -4.22 -4.92 1.57
N ILE A 34 -3.57 -4.65 2.68
CA ILE A 34 -3.22 -5.66 3.69
C ILE A 34 -4.49 -6.33 4.22
N ALA A 35 -4.49 -7.66 4.27
CA ALA A 35 -5.57 -8.44 4.83
C ALA A 35 -5.25 -8.90 6.26
N ASN A 36 -6.29 -9.24 7.04
CA ASN A 36 -6.17 -9.86 8.35
C ASN A 36 -5.35 -9.06 9.38
N PHE A 37 -5.41 -7.72 9.31
CA PHE A 37 -4.72 -6.87 10.26
C PHE A 37 -5.23 -7.09 11.69
N LYS A 38 -4.32 -7.38 12.61
CA LYS A 38 -4.61 -7.62 14.03
C LYS A 38 -3.61 -6.84 14.89
N ILE A 39 -4.10 -6.30 16.00
CA ILE A 39 -3.30 -5.58 16.97
C ILE A 39 -3.45 -6.23 18.33
N SER A 40 -2.37 -6.29 19.09
CA SER A 40 -2.39 -6.57 20.53
C SER A 40 -1.51 -5.58 21.28
N VAL A 41 -1.89 -5.25 22.49
CA VAL A 41 -1.12 -4.43 23.44
C VAL A 41 -0.87 -5.25 24.67
N ASP A 42 0.40 -5.42 25.04
CA ASP A 42 0.84 -6.30 26.13
C ASP A 42 0.18 -7.69 26.07
N GLY A 43 0.12 -8.25 24.83
CA GLY A 43 -0.46 -9.55 24.54
C GLY A 43 -2.00 -9.59 24.51
N LYS A 44 -2.71 -8.50 24.79
CA LYS A 44 -4.18 -8.42 24.77
C LYS A 44 -4.66 -7.88 23.43
N PRO A 45 -5.61 -8.54 22.74
CA PRO A 45 -6.16 -8.04 21.48
C PRO A 45 -6.84 -6.67 21.68
N VAL A 46 -6.62 -5.77 20.71
CA VAL A 46 -7.24 -4.44 20.65
C VAL A 46 -8.07 -4.33 19.38
N LYS A 47 -9.28 -3.78 19.52
CA LYS A 47 -10.14 -3.50 18.37
C LYS A 47 -9.69 -2.20 17.72
N SER A 48 -9.47 -2.25 16.40
CA SER A 48 -9.18 -1.09 15.58
C SER A 48 -10.33 -0.82 14.59
N GLU A 49 -10.44 0.43 14.17
CA GLU A 49 -11.32 0.85 13.08
C GLU A 49 -10.49 1.02 11.80
N SER A 50 -11.01 0.55 10.68
CA SER A 50 -10.45 0.84 9.37
C SER A 50 -11.02 2.14 8.84
N ARG A 51 -10.14 3.04 8.42
CA ARG A 51 -10.50 4.31 7.78
C ARG A 51 -9.71 4.48 6.48
N TRP A 52 -10.21 5.37 5.65
CA TRP A 52 -9.63 5.69 4.35
C TRP A 52 -9.46 7.19 4.21
N ARG A 53 -8.37 7.60 3.55
CA ARG A 53 -8.15 8.98 3.12
C ARG A 53 -7.71 9.02 1.67
N VAL A 54 -7.92 10.16 1.06
CA VAL A 54 -7.44 10.47 -0.29
C VAL A 54 -6.37 11.54 -0.18
N ILE A 55 -5.23 11.29 -0.77
CA ILE A 55 -4.03 12.12 -0.67
C ILE A 55 -3.73 12.65 -2.06
N HIS A 56 -3.49 13.95 -2.16
CA HIS A 56 -2.90 14.59 -3.33
C HIS A 56 -1.42 14.82 -3.07
N ASP A 57 -0.57 14.27 -3.93
CA ASP A 57 0.88 14.49 -3.88
C ASP A 57 1.19 15.85 -4.51
N LEU A 58 1.69 16.77 -3.69
CA LEU A 58 2.12 18.10 -4.11
C LEU A 58 3.59 18.13 -4.54
N GLY A 59 4.19 16.97 -4.77
CA GLY A 59 5.60 16.81 -5.04
C GLY A 59 6.46 17.22 -3.84
N GLY A 60 7.54 17.95 -4.06
CA GLY A 60 8.44 18.40 -2.98
C GLY A 60 7.78 19.30 -1.92
N LYS A 61 6.49 19.65 -2.05
CA LYS A 61 5.72 20.40 -1.06
C LYS A 61 4.94 19.50 -0.07
N GLY A 62 5.03 18.18 -0.21
CA GLY A 62 4.37 17.21 0.66
C GLY A 62 3.03 16.71 0.14
N GLU A 63 2.19 16.24 1.06
CA GLU A 63 0.89 15.63 0.76
C GLU A 63 -0.26 16.48 1.35
N GLU A 64 -1.37 16.57 0.63
CA GLU A 64 -2.62 17.16 1.11
C GLU A 64 -3.70 16.09 1.24
N ASP A 65 -4.40 16.03 2.39
CA ASP A 65 -5.60 15.22 2.54
C ASP A 65 -6.78 15.92 1.87
N ILE A 66 -7.22 15.37 0.74
CA ILE A 66 -8.31 15.89 -0.07
C ILE A 66 -9.61 15.07 0.06
N THR A 67 -9.71 14.21 1.06
CA THR A 67 -10.86 13.30 1.23
C THR A 67 -12.19 14.06 1.22
N ALA A 68 -12.29 15.16 1.97
CA ALA A 68 -13.52 15.97 2.01
C ALA A 68 -13.82 16.64 0.66
N LYS A 69 -12.79 17.13 -0.03
CA LYS A 69 -12.94 17.74 -1.36
C LYS A 69 -13.43 16.70 -2.38
N LEU A 70 -12.87 15.47 -2.36
CA LEU A 70 -13.32 14.41 -3.25
C LEU A 70 -14.81 14.09 -3.03
N LEU A 71 -15.24 13.91 -1.78
CA LEU A 71 -16.61 13.55 -1.47
C LEU A 71 -17.62 14.62 -1.93
N GLN A 72 -17.22 15.90 -1.96
CA GLN A 72 -18.03 16.99 -2.47
C GLN A 72 -18.26 16.92 -3.99
N THR A 73 -17.38 16.24 -4.73
CA THR A 73 -17.57 16.03 -6.18
C THR A 73 -18.54 14.89 -6.51
N GLY A 74 -19.10 14.24 -5.48
CA GLY A 74 -19.99 13.07 -5.64
C GLY A 74 -19.25 11.75 -5.89
N TRP A 75 -17.92 11.77 -5.93
CA TRP A 75 -17.11 10.55 -5.98
C TRP A 75 -17.02 9.92 -4.60
N THR A 76 -16.97 8.59 -4.56
CA THR A 76 -16.73 7.82 -3.34
C THR A 76 -15.34 7.18 -3.36
N ILE A 77 -14.79 6.89 -2.19
CA ILE A 77 -13.51 6.22 -2.08
C ILE A 77 -13.48 4.85 -2.78
N PRO A 78 -14.51 3.99 -2.67
CA PRO A 78 -14.56 2.73 -3.43
C PRO A 78 -14.50 2.94 -4.95
N GLN A 79 -15.20 3.94 -5.50
CA GLN A 79 -15.17 4.27 -6.93
C GLN A 79 -13.78 4.75 -7.35
N LEU A 80 -13.16 5.62 -6.56
CA LEU A 80 -11.80 6.08 -6.84
C LEU A 80 -10.80 4.94 -6.80
N ARG A 81 -10.88 4.03 -5.82
CA ARG A 81 -10.04 2.82 -5.79
C ARG A 81 -10.21 1.97 -7.05
N HIS A 82 -11.43 1.85 -7.55
CA HIS A 82 -11.70 1.12 -8.78
C HIS A 82 -11.02 1.79 -9.98
N VAL A 83 -11.07 3.12 -10.07
CA VAL A 83 -10.38 3.92 -11.10
C VAL A 83 -8.86 3.72 -11.01
N LEU A 84 -8.29 3.77 -9.81
CA LEU A 84 -6.84 3.63 -9.60
C LEU A 84 -6.32 2.22 -9.91
N ASN A 85 -7.18 1.20 -9.77
CA ASN A 85 -6.84 -0.21 -10.04
C ASN A 85 -7.06 -0.64 -11.50
N ARG A 86 -7.62 0.21 -12.35
CA ARG A 86 -7.88 -0.07 -13.76
C ARG A 86 -7.20 0.97 -14.66
N GLU A 87 -7.32 0.80 -15.96
CA GLU A 87 -6.90 1.78 -16.97
C GLU A 87 -7.69 3.09 -16.79
N GLY A 88 -7.19 3.92 -15.89
CA GLY A 88 -7.87 4.98 -15.17
C GLY A 88 -8.72 5.94 -16.00
N LYS A 89 -8.31 6.27 -17.26
CA LYS A 89 -9.02 7.28 -18.07
C LYS A 89 -10.44 6.85 -18.43
N ALA A 90 -10.62 5.62 -18.88
CA ALA A 90 -11.95 5.10 -19.26
C ALA A 90 -12.92 5.05 -18.07
N SER A 91 -12.42 4.66 -16.89
CA SER A 91 -13.23 4.57 -15.67
C SER A 91 -13.61 5.96 -15.11
N ILE A 92 -12.77 6.98 -15.31
CA ILE A 92 -13.09 8.37 -14.96
C ILE A 92 -14.19 8.90 -15.89
N GLU A 93 -14.07 8.68 -17.20
CA GLU A 93 -15.07 9.08 -18.18
C GLU A 93 -16.43 8.41 -17.94
N GLU A 94 -16.44 7.15 -17.49
CA GLU A 94 -17.65 6.44 -17.10
C GLU A 94 -18.31 7.11 -15.89
N GLY A 95 -17.53 7.48 -14.85
CA GLY A 95 -18.05 8.24 -13.71
C GLY A 95 -18.66 9.58 -14.11
N TYR A 96 -18.10 10.29 -15.07
CA TYR A 96 -18.67 11.53 -15.58
C TYR A 96 -19.98 11.31 -16.32
N LYS A 97 -20.11 10.22 -17.08
CA LYS A 97 -21.37 9.79 -17.72
C LYS A 97 -22.46 9.46 -16.70
N GLU A 98 -22.07 8.96 -15.53
CA GLU A 98 -22.97 8.70 -14.40
C GLU A 98 -23.37 9.98 -13.62
N GLY A 99 -22.96 11.16 -14.08
CA GLY A 99 -23.34 12.46 -13.49
C GLY A 99 -22.45 12.88 -12.33
N LYS A 100 -21.27 12.31 -12.15
CA LYS A 100 -20.27 12.79 -11.20
C LYS A 100 -19.67 14.12 -11.69
N GLN A 101 -19.33 14.96 -10.74
CA GLN A 101 -18.62 16.21 -11.07
C GLN A 101 -17.22 15.89 -11.59
N GLN A 102 -16.72 16.75 -12.47
CA GLN A 102 -15.35 16.62 -12.94
C GLN A 102 -14.39 16.79 -11.77
N LEU A 103 -13.36 15.92 -11.75
CA LEU A 103 -12.27 16.06 -10.80
C LEU A 103 -11.44 17.30 -11.15
N PRO A 104 -10.95 18.05 -10.15
CA PRO A 104 -10.11 19.23 -10.37
C PRO A 104 -8.90 18.92 -11.25
N SER A 105 -8.60 19.80 -12.19
CA SER A 105 -7.49 19.63 -13.13
C SER A 105 -6.14 19.57 -12.44
N GLU A 106 -5.97 20.23 -11.31
CA GLU A 106 -4.77 20.21 -10.49
C GLU A 106 -4.46 18.83 -9.86
N TRP A 107 -5.43 17.90 -9.89
CA TRP A 107 -5.21 16.53 -9.43
C TRP A 107 -4.66 15.62 -10.52
N PHE A 108 -4.37 16.17 -11.70
CA PHE A 108 -3.79 15.44 -12.81
C PHE A 108 -2.36 15.91 -13.09
N ASP A 109 -1.49 14.98 -13.45
CA ASP A 109 -0.13 15.20 -13.91
C ASP A 109 0.08 14.33 -15.16
N ASP A 110 0.44 14.96 -16.29
CA ASP A 110 0.57 14.29 -17.61
C ASP A 110 -0.64 13.40 -18.00
N GLY A 111 -1.86 13.81 -17.59
CA GLY A 111 -3.09 13.06 -17.87
C GLY A 111 -3.35 11.88 -16.93
N TYR A 112 -2.51 11.64 -15.94
CA TYR A 112 -2.68 10.65 -14.88
C TYR A 112 -3.19 11.33 -13.60
N LEU A 113 -4.02 10.61 -12.83
CA LEU A 113 -4.42 11.07 -11.51
C LEU A 113 -3.21 11.06 -10.56
N ASN A 114 -2.82 12.24 -10.08
CA ASN A 114 -1.77 12.43 -9.08
C ASN A 114 -2.34 12.42 -7.66
N ILE A 115 -3.26 11.49 -7.41
CA ILE A 115 -3.86 11.26 -6.11
C ILE A 115 -3.71 9.79 -5.72
N ALA A 116 -3.74 9.53 -4.44
CA ALA A 116 -3.65 8.18 -3.91
C ALA A 116 -4.75 7.95 -2.87
N VAL A 117 -5.17 6.69 -2.73
CA VAL A 117 -6.08 6.26 -1.68
C VAL A 117 -5.31 5.46 -0.66
N GLN A 118 -5.39 5.84 0.60
CA GLN A 118 -4.69 5.17 1.68
C GLN A 118 -5.65 4.69 2.75
N GLN A 119 -5.57 3.40 3.07
CA GLN A 119 -6.22 2.82 4.24
C GLN A 119 -5.35 3.04 5.46
N TYR A 120 -5.97 3.22 6.62
CA TYR A 120 -5.28 3.17 7.90
C TYR A 120 -6.17 2.55 8.97
N PHE A 121 -5.55 1.90 9.95
CA PHE A 121 -6.22 1.36 11.11
C PHE A 121 -5.99 2.29 12.29
N ILE A 122 -7.04 2.65 13.01
CA ILE A 122 -6.99 3.58 14.12
C ILE A 122 -7.58 2.95 15.39
N TRP A 123 -6.95 3.22 16.53
CA TRP A 123 -7.44 2.83 17.86
C TRP A 123 -7.01 3.83 18.90
N GLN A 124 -7.71 3.85 20.05
CA GLN A 124 -7.31 4.64 21.21
C GLN A 124 -6.32 3.85 22.04
N GLN A 125 -5.17 4.45 22.35
CA GLN A 125 -4.12 3.83 23.14
C GLN A 125 -3.80 4.67 24.36
N ARG A 126 -3.86 4.02 25.56
CA ARG A 126 -3.37 4.60 26.81
C ARG A 126 -1.91 4.18 26.98
N PHE A 127 -1.07 5.16 27.26
CA PHE A 127 0.35 5.03 27.62
C PHE A 127 0.51 5.44 29.09
N PRO A 128 0.60 4.50 30.04
CA PRO A 128 0.73 4.84 31.46
C PRO A 128 2.05 5.58 31.75
N ALA A 129 2.02 6.47 32.73
CA ALA A 129 3.19 7.24 33.16
C ALA A 129 4.34 6.33 33.58
N GLY A 130 5.54 6.58 33.06
CA GLY A 130 6.76 5.86 33.39
C GLY A 130 6.75 4.37 33.05
N LYS A 131 5.78 3.87 32.27
CA LYS A 131 5.68 2.46 31.91
C LYS A 131 5.97 2.22 30.42
N GLU A 132 6.53 1.06 30.18
CA GLU A 132 6.68 0.48 28.85
C GLU A 132 5.38 -0.25 28.47
N ILE A 133 4.98 -0.16 27.21
CA ILE A 133 3.96 -1.00 26.59
C ILE A 133 4.49 -1.60 25.30
N VAL A 134 4.09 -2.82 24.99
CA VAL A 134 4.45 -3.52 23.77
C VAL A 134 3.24 -3.59 22.85
N ILE A 135 3.34 -2.95 21.68
CA ILE A 135 2.33 -3.05 20.63
C ILE A 135 2.84 -4.03 19.58
N HIS A 136 2.10 -5.10 19.38
CA HIS A 136 2.34 -6.09 18.33
C HIS A 136 1.22 -6.01 17.30
N HIS A 137 1.58 -6.01 16.03
CA HIS A 137 0.61 -6.19 14.96
C HIS A 137 1.06 -7.26 13.98
N SER A 138 0.09 -7.93 13.41
CA SER A 138 0.27 -8.93 12.37
C SER A 138 -0.73 -8.68 11.25
N TYR A 139 -0.33 -9.03 10.04
CA TYR A 139 -1.16 -8.88 8.84
C TYR A 139 -0.71 -9.86 7.77
N THR A 140 -1.58 -10.10 6.81
CA THR A 140 -1.22 -10.77 5.57
C THR A 140 -0.77 -9.69 4.59
N PRO A 141 0.51 -9.66 4.17
CA PRO A 141 0.98 -8.67 3.22
C PRO A 141 0.24 -8.83 1.89
N SER A 142 0.02 -7.71 1.20
CA SER A 142 -0.43 -7.73 -0.17
C SER A 142 0.64 -8.39 -1.04
N LYS A 143 0.22 -9.19 -1.99
CA LYS A 143 1.13 -9.66 -3.04
C LYS A 143 1.32 -8.51 -4.02
N SER A 144 2.55 -8.15 -4.31
CA SER A 144 2.86 -7.40 -5.52
C SER A 144 2.47 -8.28 -6.71
N THR A 145 1.70 -7.73 -7.65
CA THR A 145 1.33 -8.43 -8.88
C THR A 145 2.39 -8.23 -9.98
N GLY A 146 3.51 -7.59 -9.66
CA GLY A 146 4.68 -7.56 -10.53
C GLY A 146 5.25 -8.97 -10.60
N VAL A 147 4.98 -9.68 -11.68
CA VAL A 147 5.69 -10.91 -11.98
C VAL A 147 7.05 -10.47 -12.53
N PRO A 148 8.19 -10.93 -11.98
CA PRO A 148 9.49 -10.71 -12.61
C PRO A 148 9.43 -11.24 -14.04
N ASP A 149 9.83 -10.43 -15.01
CA ASP A 149 9.79 -10.82 -16.43
C ASP A 149 10.74 -11.99 -16.73
N SER A 150 11.71 -12.21 -15.86
CA SER A 150 12.70 -13.29 -16.00
C SER A 150 13.22 -13.74 -14.64
N LEU A 151 13.80 -14.93 -14.59
CA LEU A 151 14.48 -15.45 -13.42
C LEU A 151 15.73 -14.61 -13.06
N ASP A 152 16.39 -14.04 -14.06
CA ASP A 152 17.53 -13.13 -13.85
C ASP A 152 17.09 -11.85 -13.15
N SER A 153 15.93 -11.30 -13.51
CA SER A 153 15.30 -10.16 -12.82
C SER A 153 14.95 -10.49 -11.36
N LEU A 154 14.45 -11.70 -11.10
CA LEU A 154 14.14 -12.17 -9.75
C LEU A 154 15.40 -12.44 -8.91
N LEU A 155 16.49 -12.88 -9.53
CA LEU A 155 17.76 -13.21 -8.89
C LEU A 155 18.72 -12.02 -8.81
N GLY A 156 18.43 -10.95 -9.56
CA GLY A 156 19.23 -9.72 -9.59
C GLY A 156 19.23 -8.97 -8.24
N ASP A 157 20.27 -8.16 -8.04
CA ASP A 157 20.51 -7.50 -6.76
C ASP A 157 19.42 -6.50 -6.34
N GLU A 158 18.69 -5.92 -7.29
CA GLU A 158 17.68 -4.89 -7.02
C GLU A 158 16.41 -5.42 -6.34
N LEU A 159 15.97 -6.63 -6.67
CA LEU A 159 14.78 -7.26 -6.08
C LEU A 159 15.14 -8.44 -5.16
N GLY A 160 16.25 -9.10 -5.44
CA GLY A 160 16.60 -10.36 -4.80
C GLY A 160 17.03 -10.25 -3.35
N ASP A 161 17.64 -9.15 -2.93
CA ASP A 161 18.20 -9.05 -1.57
C ASP A 161 17.15 -8.79 -0.49
N GLN A 162 15.97 -8.29 -0.88
CA GLN A 162 14.96 -7.90 0.09
C GLN A 162 14.02 -9.04 0.53
N CYS A 163 13.84 -10.09 -0.29
CA CYS A 163 12.83 -11.12 -0.02
C CYS A 163 13.31 -12.57 -0.18
N LEU A 164 14.46 -12.83 -0.77
CA LEU A 164 14.92 -14.19 -1.06
C LEU A 164 15.98 -14.65 -0.05
N THR A 165 15.67 -15.72 0.70
CA THR A 165 16.70 -16.39 1.50
C THR A 165 17.75 -17.06 0.61
N ALA A 166 18.95 -17.31 1.13
CA ALA A 166 20.00 -18.03 0.42
C ALA A 166 19.53 -19.42 -0.07
N ALA A 167 18.68 -20.10 0.72
CA ALA A 167 18.08 -21.38 0.35
C ALA A 167 17.12 -21.23 -0.84
N THR A 168 16.27 -20.20 -0.84
CA THR A 168 15.33 -19.91 -1.92
C THR A 168 16.08 -19.55 -3.22
N ARG A 169 17.12 -18.72 -3.15
CA ARG A 169 17.99 -18.41 -4.31
C ARG A 169 18.62 -19.66 -4.89
N LYS A 170 19.14 -20.55 -4.04
CA LYS A 170 19.73 -21.82 -4.49
C LYS A 170 18.70 -22.69 -5.19
N ALA A 171 17.47 -22.79 -4.65
CA ALA A 171 16.39 -23.56 -5.24
C ALA A 171 15.97 -23.00 -6.60
N LEU A 172 15.83 -21.66 -6.72
CA LEU A 172 15.51 -20.99 -7.98
C LEU A 172 16.58 -21.19 -9.05
N LYS A 173 17.88 -21.10 -8.70
CA LYS A 173 18.98 -21.39 -9.63
C LYS A 173 18.98 -22.84 -10.09
N GLN A 174 18.56 -23.77 -9.25
CA GLN A 174 18.43 -25.18 -9.64
C GLN A 174 17.24 -25.40 -10.58
N LEU A 175 16.13 -24.69 -10.37
CA LEU A 175 14.99 -24.69 -11.30
C LEU A 175 15.36 -24.12 -12.67
N ASP A 176 16.10 -23.02 -12.73
CA ASP A 176 16.58 -22.41 -13.97
C ASP A 176 17.42 -23.41 -14.78
N ALA A 177 18.31 -24.12 -14.14
CA ALA A 177 19.13 -25.15 -14.79
C ALA A 177 18.29 -26.30 -15.40
N GLY A 178 17.04 -26.49 -14.92
CA GLY A 178 16.08 -27.50 -15.41
C GLY A 178 15.12 -27.00 -16.50
N ILE A 179 15.00 -25.70 -16.72
CA ILE A 179 14.05 -25.12 -17.68
C ILE A 179 14.63 -25.25 -19.11
N LYS A 180 13.88 -25.93 -19.97
CA LYS A 180 14.30 -26.18 -21.35
C LYS A 180 14.03 -25.03 -22.33
N TYR A 181 13.28 -24.02 -21.93
CA TYR A 181 12.92 -22.88 -22.77
C TYR A 181 13.69 -21.66 -22.31
N LYS A 182 14.63 -21.22 -23.12
CA LYS A 182 15.30 -19.92 -22.99
C LYS A 182 14.78 -19.02 -24.10
N ASN A 183 14.59 -17.75 -23.81
CA ASN A 183 14.32 -16.75 -24.83
C ASN A 183 15.53 -16.61 -25.76
N GLU A 184 15.34 -15.98 -26.92
CA GLU A 184 16.43 -15.74 -27.90
C GLU A 184 17.60 -14.95 -27.30
N ASP A 185 17.35 -14.14 -26.25
CA ASP A 185 18.36 -13.39 -25.48
C ASP A 185 19.06 -14.23 -24.41
N GLY A 186 18.66 -15.49 -24.20
CA GLY A 186 19.21 -16.40 -23.21
C GLY A 186 18.55 -16.35 -21.85
N SER A 187 17.58 -15.46 -21.62
CA SER A 187 16.79 -15.40 -20.36
C SER A 187 15.78 -16.55 -20.29
N ALA A 188 15.45 -16.99 -19.07
CA ALA A 188 14.45 -18.02 -18.84
C ALA A 188 13.07 -17.40 -18.57
N ASN A 189 12.04 -17.81 -19.30
CA ASN A 189 10.66 -17.49 -18.99
C ASN A 189 10.17 -18.33 -17.82
N ILE A 190 9.64 -17.67 -16.79
CA ILE A 190 8.90 -18.30 -15.70
C ILE A 190 7.43 -18.29 -16.14
N GLY A 191 6.96 -19.42 -16.69
CA GLY A 191 5.56 -19.64 -17.03
C GLY A 191 4.68 -19.86 -15.81
#